data_acb860fae8cc4384e64b760777352c46
#
_entry.id   acb860fae8cc4384e64b760777352c46
#
_cell.length_a   1.000
_cell.length_b   1.000
_cell.length_c   1.000
_cell.angle_alpha   90.00
_cell.angle_beta   90.00
_cell.angle_gamma   90.00
#
_symmetry.space_group_name_H-M   'P 1'
#
loop_
_entity.id
_entity.type
_entity.pdbx_description
1 polymer ?
#
loop_
_entity_poly.entity_id
_entity_poly.type
_entity_poly.pdbx_seq_one_letter_code
_entity_poly.pdbx_strand_id
1 'polypeptide(L)'
;MQIARDRYARLYGPTTGDRIRLADTDLLIEVEADLAGGSGRVDGSVGAHGSVGAHGSVGAGDGAAGRGDEAVFGGGKVIRESMGQATATRADGTPDLVITGAVILDHWGIVKADIGVRDGRITAIGKAGNPDTMDGVHPGLVIGPSTEILAGNGKIVTAGAVDSHVHLIAPQQLTEALAAGVTTIIGGGTGPAEGTKATTVTPGAWNLGMMLRSLDGWPINVALLGKGNTVSEEGLREQLAAGASGFKLHEDWGTTPAAIDACLRVCDESGVQAAIHTDTLNEAGYVQSTLAAIAGRSIHTYHTEGAGGGHAPDIITVVSEPYVLPSSTNPTRPHTVNTVDEHLDMLMVCHHLNPTIPEDLAFAESRIRPSTIAAEDILHDLGAISMIGSDSQAMGRIGEVVLRTWQTAHVMKRRRGALAGDRAADNVRAKRYVAKTSICPAVAHGLAEHVGSVEVGKLADLVLWDPAFFGVRAHVVVKGGMIAWAQMGDANASIPTPQPVLPRPMFGAAPAVAAATSLTFVAPAALDDADGPPLADRLGLRSQVVAVSDTRRLGKADMPNNDALPHVRVDPDTFAVTIDGELVEADPATELPMAQRYFLF
;
A
#
# COMPACT_ATOMS: atom_id res chain seq x y z
N MET A 1 -37.38 -18.79 -8.93
CA MET A 1 -37.39 -17.89 -10.10
C MET A 1 -35.93 -17.79 -10.58
N GLN A 2 -35.61 -18.19 -11.81
CA GLN A 2 -34.24 -18.06 -12.30
C GLN A 2 -34.04 -16.63 -12.80
N ILE A 3 -33.02 -15.93 -12.28
CA ILE A 3 -32.62 -14.58 -12.72
C ILE A 3 -31.51 -14.77 -13.75
N ALA A 4 -31.60 -14.10 -14.91
CA ALA A 4 -30.52 -14.11 -15.90
C ALA A 4 -29.26 -13.49 -15.32
N ARG A 5 -28.07 -14.03 -15.67
CA ARG A 5 -26.78 -13.63 -15.08
C ARG A 5 -26.50 -12.12 -15.18
N ASP A 6 -26.77 -11.51 -16.33
CA ASP A 6 -26.61 -10.08 -16.56
C ASP A 6 -27.55 -9.23 -15.68
N ARG A 7 -28.76 -9.70 -15.43
CA ARG A 7 -29.71 -9.06 -14.53
C ARG A 7 -29.28 -9.22 -13.08
N TYR A 8 -28.76 -10.40 -12.71
CA TYR A 8 -28.21 -10.65 -11.38
C TYR A 8 -27.05 -9.69 -11.10
N ALA A 9 -26.07 -9.62 -12.00
CA ALA A 9 -24.91 -8.73 -11.85
C ALA A 9 -25.29 -7.24 -11.74
N ARG A 10 -26.34 -6.80 -12.43
CA ARG A 10 -26.87 -5.42 -12.29
C ARG A 10 -27.55 -5.14 -10.95
N LEU A 11 -28.12 -6.17 -10.31
CA LEU A 11 -28.83 -6.02 -9.04
C LEU A 11 -27.90 -6.16 -7.82
N TYR A 12 -26.99 -7.13 -7.89
CA TYR A 12 -26.19 -7.61 -6.77
C TYR A 12 -24.67 -7.43 -6.97
N GLY A 13 -24.26 -6.91 -8.11
CA GLY A 13 -22.87 -6.85 -8.53
C GLY A 13 -22.38 -8.13 -9.22
N PRO A 14 -21.11 -8.12 -9.70
CA PRO A 14 -20.49 -9.26 -10.35
C PRO A 14 -20.47 -10.50 -9.46
N THR A 15 -20.52 -11.69 -10.07
CA THR A 15 -20.45 -12.99 -9.37
C THR A 15 -19.36 -13.86 -9.96
N THR A 16 -19.11 -15.04 -9.41
CA THR A 16 -18.06 -15.98 -9.82
C THR A 16 -17.97 -16.13 -11.34
N GLY A 17 -16.78 -15.91 -11.90
CA GLY A 17 -16.49 -15.96 -13.33
C GLY A 17 -16.88 -14.70 -14.12
N ASP A 18 -17.47 -13.68 -13.49
CA ASP A 18 -17.67 -12.39 -14.13
C ASP A 18 -16.36 -11.61 -14.15
N ARG A 19 -16.14 -10.86 -15.24
CA ARG A 19 -14.92 -10.05 -15.44
C ARG A 19 -15.21 -8.58 -15.30
N ILE A 20 -14.28 -7.89 -14.65
CA ILE A 20 -14.36 -6.46 -14.38
C ILE A 20 -13.11 -5.81 -14.97
N ARG A 21 -13.31 -4.78 -15.79
CA ARG A 21 -12.20 -3.95 -16.26
C ARG A 21 -11.80 -2.95 -15.18
N LEU A 22 -10.50 -2.80 -14.96
CA LEU A 22 -9.94 -1.82 -14.04
C LEU A 22 -9.75 -0.48 -14.78
N ALA A 23 -10.61 0.47 -14.51
CA ALA A 23 -10.68 1.78 -15.19
C ALA A 23 -10.74 1.64 -16.72
N ASP A 24 -9.95 2.44 -17.46
CA ASP A 24 -9.78 2.37 -18.91
C ASP A 24 -8.51 1.60 -19.32
N THR A 25 -7.95 0.80 -18.42
CA THR A 25 -6.82 -0.10 -18.70
C THR A 25 -7.26 -1.31 -19.53
N ASP A 26 -6.29 -2.08 -20.03
CA ASP A 26 -6.54 -3.40 -20.64
C ASP A 26 -6.62 -4.52 -19.59
N LEU A 27 -6.49 -4.19 -18.30
CA LEU A 27 -6.53 -5.17 -17.23
C LEU A 27 -7.96 -5.61 -16.93
N LEU A 28 -8.15 -6.93 -16.89
CA LEU A 28 -9.41 -7.58 -16.52
C LEU A 28 -9.17 -8.46 -15.29
N ILE A 29 -9.95 -8.27 -14.24
CA ILE A 29 -10.01 -9.21 -13.13
C ILE A 29 -11.25 -10.09 -13.24
N GLU A 30 -11.15 -11.35 -12.84
CA GLU A 30 -12.27 -12.30 -12.79
C GLU A 30 -12.57 -12.66 -11.32
N VAL A 31 -13.84 -12.61 -10.95
CA VAL A 31 -14.28 -13.00 -9.60
C VAL A 31 -14.08 -14.50 -9.42
N GLU A 32 -13.19 -14.88 -8.50
CA GLU A 32 -12.80 -16.28 -8.24
C GLU A 32 -13.88 -17.04 -7.45
N ALA A 33 -14.55 -16.34 -6.51
CA ALA A 33 -15.64 -16.90 -5.70
C ALA A 33 -16.64 -15.81 -5.29
N ASP A 34 -17.92 -16.22 -5.08
CA ASP A 34 -18.97 -15.37 -4.52
C ASP A 34 -19.42 -15.90 -3.16
N LEU A 35 -18.96 -15.25 -2.11
CA LEU A 35 -19.26 -15.60 -0.71
C LEU A 35 -20.56 -14.92 -0.22
N ALA A 36 -20.98 -13.81 -0.82
CA ALA A 36 -22.19 -13.08 -0.47
C ALA A 36 -23.46 -13.78 -1.01
N GLY A 37 -23.37 -14.43 -2.17
CA GLY A 37 -24.47 -15.18 -2.80
C GLY A 37 -24.72 -16.58 -2.21
N GLY A 38 -23.90 -17.03 -1.25
CA GLY A 38 -24.08 -18.33 -0.58
C GLY A 38 -23.73 -19.56 -1.41
N SER A 39 -23.05 -19.40 -2.55
CA SER A 39 -22.62 -20.51 -3.42
C SER A 39 -21.21 -21.03 -3.13
N GLY A 40 -20.50 -20.48 -2.16
CA GLY A 40 -19.18 -20.91 -1.76
C GLY A 40 -19.00 -20.86 -0.24
N ARG A 41 -18.58 -21.98 0.35
CA ARG A 41 -18.01 -22.03 1.69
C ARG A 41 -16.49 -21.98 1.54
N VAL A 42 -15.85 -21.00 2.15
CA VAL A 42 -14.43 -21.14 2.51
C VAL A 42 -14.41 -21.97 3.79
N ASP A 43 -14.37 -23.31 3.63
CA ASP A 43 -14.05 -24.19 4.74
C ASP A 43 -12.53 -24.16 4.94
N GLY A 44 -12.09 -23.24 5.76
CA GLY A 44 -10.73 -23.12 6.20
C GLY A 44 -10.62 -21.94 7.13
N SER A 45 -10.28 -22.17 8.39
CA SER A 45 -9.73 -21.14 9.23
C SER A 45 -8.64 -20.41 8.43
N VAL A 46 -8.82 -19.13 8.16
CA VAL A 46 -7.72 -18.26 7.77
C VAL A 46 -6.74 -18.38 8.92
N GLY A 47 -5.68 -19.16 8.70
CA GLY A 47 -4.66 -19.36 9.72
C GLY A 47 -4.04 -18.02 10.05
N ALA A 48 -3.49 -17.87 11.25
CA ALA A 48 -2.83 -16.67 11.76
C ALA A 48 -1.67 -16.14 10.88
N HIS A 49 -1.45 -16.70 9.71
CA HIS A 49 -0.47 -16.31 8.69
C HIS A 49 -1.09 -16.07 7.30
N GLY A 50 -2.38 -15.66 7.22
CA GLY A 50 -2.93 -15.04 5.99
C GLY A 50 -2.78 -15.81 4.67
N SER A 51 -2.27 -17.04 4.67
CA SER A 51 -2.20 -17.87 3.50
C SER A 51 -3.43 -18.79 3.47
N VAL A 52 -4.34 -18.56 2.56
CA VAL A 52 -5.08 -19.68 1.98
C VAL A 52 -3.98 -20.56 1.39
N GLY A 53 -3.68 -21.67 2.08
CA GLY A 53 -2.62 -22.58 1.64
C GLY A 53 -2.84 -22.91 0.17
N ALA A 54 -1.77 -23.06 -0.60
CA ALA A 54 -1.74 -23.33 -2.03
C ALA A 54 -2.55 -24.59 -2.46
N HIS A 55 -3.31 -25.18 -1.56
CA HIS A 55 -4.20 -26.34 -1.71
C HIS A 55 -5.58 -26.16 -1.07
N GLY A 56 -6.00 -24.95 -0.68
CA GLY A 56 -7.40 -24.67 -0.42
C GLY A 56 -8.13 -24.68 -1.76
N SER A 57 -8.62 -25.85 -2.19
CA SER A 57 -9.59 -25.92 -3.28
C SER A 57 -10.83 -25.18 -2.80
N VAL A 58 -11.08 -23.97 -3.36
CA VAL A 58 -12.42 -23.39 -3.37
C VAL A 58 -13.28 -24.44 -4.09
N GLY A 59 -14.04 -25.22 -3.33
CA GLY A 59 -14.95 -26.20 -3.90
C GLY A 59 -15.92 -25.41 -4.77
N ALA A 60 -15.81 -25.58 -6.09
CA ALA A 60 -16.84 -25.16 -7.02
C ALA A 60 -18.10 -25.96 -6.66
N GLY A 61 -18.95 -25.39 -5.84
CA GLY A 61 -20.31 -25.86 -5.67
C GLY A 61 -20.98 -25.78 -7.03
N ASP A 62 -21.62 -26.87 -7.43
CA ASP A 62 -22.36 -27.01 -8.69
C ASP A 62 -23.14 -25.72 -8.96
N GLY A 63 -22.89 -25.09 -10.12
CA GLY A 63 -23.31 -23.80 -10.62
C GLY A 63 -24.76 -23.34 -10.39
N ALA A 64 -25.18 -23.25 -9.15
CA ALA A 64 -26.38 -22.55 -8.77
C ALA A 64 -26.10 -21.05 -8.80
N ALA A 65 -26.67 -20.34 -9.76
CA ALA A 65 -26.80 -18.89 -9.74
C ALA A 65 -27.24 -18.44 -8.34
N GLY A 66 -26.63 -17.33 -7.84
CA GLY A 66 -26.94 -16.78 -6.53
C GLY A 66 -28.43 -16.79 -6.22
N ARG A 67 -28.78 -17.00 -4.95
CA ARG A 67 -30.18 -17.21 -4.54
C ARG A 67 -31.05 -15.96 -4.66
N GLY A 68 -30.43 -14.77 -4.85
CA GLY A 68 -31.12 -13.48 -4.97
C GLY A 68 -31.68 -12.99 -3.63
N ASP A 69 -31.09 -13.45 -2.53
CA ASP A 69 -31.39 -13.05 -1.14
C ASP A 69 -30.22 -12.32 -0.47
N GLU A 70 -29.27 -11.81 -1.28
CA GLU A 70 -28.11 -11.05 -0.79
C GLU A 70 -28.54 -9.80 -0.02
N ALA A 71 -27.68 -9.40 0.92
CA ALA A 71 -27.87 -8.21 1.73
C ALA A 71 -27.83 -6.94 0.86
N VAL A 72 -28.97 -6.32 0.63
CA VAL A 72 -29.12 -5.05 -0.08
C VAL A 72 -30.03 -4.14 0.72
N PHE A 73 -29.58 -2.90 0.95
CA PHE A 73 -30.32 -1.86 1.67
C PHE A 73 -31.21 -1.04 0.74
N GLY A 74 -32.40 -0.66 1.23
CA GLY A 74 -33.31 0.28 0.55
C GLY A 74 -34.77 -0.13 0.69
N GLY A 75 -35.67 0.79 0.34
CA GLY A 75 -37.11 0.52 0.30
C GLY A 75 -37.43 -0.63 -0.66
N GLY A 76 -38.15 -1.64 -0.16
CA GLY A 76 -38.45 -2.85 -0.95
C GLY A 76 -37.27 -3.83 -1.13
N LYS A 77 -36.14 -3.59 -0.45
CA LYS A 77 -34.95 -4.45 -0.46
C LYS A 77 -34.94 -5.38 0.76
N VAL A 78 -33.93 -6.26 0.84
CA VAL A 78 -33.85 -7.35 1.83
C VAL A 78 -33.59 -6.82 3.23
N ILE A 79 -32.68 -5.86 3.42
CA ILE A 79 -32.32 -5.36 4.77
C ILE A 79 -33.46 -4.51 5.34
N ARG A 80 -34.34 -5.16 6.05
CA ARG A 80 -35.48 -4.58 6.78
C ARG A 80 -35.78 -5.42 8.00
N GLU A 81 -36.43 -4.83 8.99
CA GLU A 81 -36.86 -5.51 10.22
C GLU A 81 -37.61 -6.83 9.92
N SER A 82 -37.23 -7.88 10.62
CA SER A 82 -37.78 -9.24 10.46
C SER A 82 -37.60 -9.86 9.05
N MET A 83 -36.71 -9.30 8.25
CA MET A 83 -36.29 -9.83 6.96
C MET A 83 -34.77 -10.04 6.97
N GLY A 84 -33.98 -9.23 6.28
CA GLY A 84 -32.53 -9.29 6.31
C GLY A 84 -31.89 -8.65 7.55
N GLN A 85 -32.67 -7.93 8.37
CA GLN A 85 -32.25 -7.46 9.69
C GLN A 85 -32.83 -8.38 10.78
N ALA A 86 -31.94 -8.86 11.65
CA ALA A 86 -32.26 -9.67 12.82
C ALA A 86 -32.52 -8.77 14.05
N THR A 87 -33.03 -9.37 15.13
CA THR A 87 -33.21 -8.69 16.41
C THR A 87 -31.96 -8.66 17.28
N ALA A 88 -30.86 -9.30 16.83
CA ALA A 88 -29.59 -9.35 17.54
C ALA A 88 -28.99 -7.94 17.72
N THR A 89 -28.51 -7.69 18.94
CA THR A 89 -27.93 -6.39 19.33
C THR A 89 -26.40 -6.39 19.17
N ARG A 90 -25.79 -5.22 19.38
CA ARG A 90 -24.32 -5.13 19.45
C ARG A 90 -23.74 -6.01 20.56
N ALA A 91 -24.44 -6.18 21.67
CA ALA A 91 -24.02 -7.07 22.78
C ALA A 91 -24.01 -8.54 22.35
N ASP A 92 -24.85 -8.93 21.40
CA ASP A 92 -24.91 -10.28 20.83
C ASP A 92 -23.85 -10.52 19.74
N GLY A 93 -23.02 -9.51 19.44
CA GLY A 93 -21.89 -9.65 18.52
C GLY A 93 -22.13 -9.11 17.12
N THR A 94 -23.22 -8.36 16.85
CA THR A 94 -23.43 -7.77 15.53
C THR A 94 -22.34 -6.75 15.18
N PRO A 95 -21.92 -6.65 13.90
CA PRO A 95 -20.97 -5.63 13.44
C PRO A 95 -21.55 -4.21 13.59
N ASP A 96 -20.65 -3.24 13.76
CA ASP A 96 -20.98 -1.81 13.74
C ASP A 96 -21.23 -1.32 12.30
N LEU A 97 -20.52 -1.90 11.33
CA LEU A 97 -20.63 -1.60 9.89
C LEU A 97 -20.58 -2.91 9.10
N VAL A 98 -21.43 -3.02 8.07
CA VAL A 98 -21.32 -4.04 7.04
C VAL A 98 -21.18 -3.37 5.66
N ILE A 99 -20.12 -3.71 4.93
CA ILE A 99 -19.96 -3.37 3.51
C ILE A 99 -20.55 -4.53 2.71
N THR A 100 -21.61 -4.27 1.93
CA THR A 100 -22.35 -5.34 1.26
C THR A 100 -21.89 -5.58 -0.18
N GLY A 101 -21.76 -6.86 -0.58
CA GLY A 101 -21.66 -7.30 -1.97
C GLY A 101 -20.48 -6.75 -2.76
N ALA A 102 -19.39 -6.39 -2.12
CA ALA A 102 -18.21 -5.83 -2.77
C ALA A 102 -17.32 -6.92 -3.38
N VAL A 103 -16.60 -6.59 -4.46
CA VAL A 103 -15.53 -7.42 -4.98
C VAL A 103 -14.23 -7.03 -4.30
N ILE A 104 -13.74 -7.86 -3.40
CA ILE A 104 -12.44 -7.70 -2.74
C ILE A 104 -11.36 -8.05 -3.76
N LEU A 105 -10.44 -7.11 -4.00
CA LEU A 105 -9.20 -7.33 -4.74
C LEU A 105 -8.04 -7.25 -3.75
N ASP A 106 -7.45 -8.39 -3.44
CA ASP A 106 -6.34 -8.48 -2.50
C ASP A 106 -5.26 -9.47 -3.02
N HIS A 107 -4.10 -9.48 -2.38
CA HIS A 107 -3.00 -10.39 -2.72
C HIS A 107 -3.37 -11.87 -2.63
N TRP A 108 -4.30 -12.23 -1.76
CA TRP A 108 -4.75 -13.60 -1.53
C TRP A 108 -5.90 -14.05 -2.42
N GLY A 109 -6.66 -13.12 -3.03
CA GLY A 109 -7.80 -13.50 -3.87
C GLY A 109 -8.58 -12.32 -4.43
N ILE A 110 -9.48 -12.65 -5.37
CA ILE A 110 -10.46 -11.74 -5.97
C ILE A 110 -11.83 -12.34 -5.75
N VAL A 111 -12.52 -11.91 -4.68
CA VAL A 111 -13.75 -12.54 -4.25
C VAL A 111 -14.85 -11.53 -3.99
N LYS A 112 -16.11 -11.89 -4.32
CA LYS A 112 -17.27 -11.11 -3.88
C LYS A 112 -17.67 -11.54 -2.48
N ALA A 113 -17.80 -10.58 -1.55
CA ALA A 113 -18.22 -10.84 -0.18
C ALA A 113 -18.85 -9.61 0.47
N ASP A 114 -19.54 -9.85 1.59
CA ASP A 114 -19.83 -8.82 2.57
C ASP A 114 -18.71 -8.80 3.62
N ILE A 115 -18.39 -7.59 4.12
CA ILE A 115 -17.32 -7.37 5.10
C ILE A 115 -17.93 -6.76 6.35
N GLY A 116 -17.78 -7.44 7.49
CA GLY A 116 -18.20 -6.94 8.79
C GLY A 116 -17.07 -6.24 9.53
N VAL A 117 -17.39 -5.12 10.15
CA VAL A 117 -16.45 -4.32 10.94
C VAL A 117 -17.03 -4.09 12.33
N ARG A 118 -16.23 -4.30 13.36
CA ARG A 118 -16.58 -4.00 14.74
C ARG A 118 -15.36 -3.48 15.49
N ASP A 119 -15.56 -2.44 16.30
CA ASP A 119 -14.48 -1.77 17.04
C ASP A 119 -13.28 -1.38 16.14
N GLY A 120 -13.59 -0.94 14.92
CA GLY A 120 -12.60 -0.50 13.93
C GLY A 120 -11.85 -1.62 13.21
N ARG A 121 -12.15 -2.91 13.49
CA ARG A 121 -11.46 -4.05 12.87
C ARG A 121 -12.41 -4.91 12.06
N ILE A 122 -11.87 -5.54 11.03
CA ILE A 122 -12.59 -6.53 10.22
C ILE A 122 -12.84 -7.77 11.09
N THR A 123 -14.11 -8.14 11.26
CA THR A 123 -14.51 -9.27 12.10
C THR A 123 -14.94 -10.50 11.32
N ALA A 124 -15.41 -10.30 10.09
CA ALA A 124 -15.83 -11.41 9.23
C ALA A 124 -15.89 -11.00 7.77
N ILE A 125 -15.70 -11.97 6.88
CA ILE A 125 -15.85 -11.85 5.42
C ILE A 125 -16.71 -13.03 4.96
N GLY A 126 -17.84 -12.76 4.29
CA GLY A 126 -18.77 -13.82 3.89
C GLY A 126 -20.12 -13.27 3.45
N LYS A 127 -21.22 -13.91 3.86
CA LYS A 127 -22.60 -13.47 3.63
C LYS A 127 -23.18 -12.82 4.87
N ALA A 128 -23.66 -11.57 4.74
CA ALA A 128 -24.36 -10.86 5.79
C ALA A 128 -25.89 -11.04 5.70
N GLY A 129 -26.57 -10.82 6.80
CA GLY A 129 -28.04 -10.84 6.85
C GLY A 129 -28.61 -11.32 8.15
N ASN A 130 -29.82 -11.88 8.08
CA ASN A 130 -30.55 -12.46 9.21
C ASN A 130 -30.59 -14.00 9.07
N PRO A 131 -29.94 -14.76 9.94
CA PRO A 131 -29.90 -16.22 9.84
C PRO A 131 -31.26 -16.89 9.99
N ASP A 132 -32.25 -16.21 10.57
CA ASP A 132 -33.60 -16.75 10.72
C ASP A 132 -34.39 -16.77 9.41
N THR A 133 -33.99 -15.97 8.43
CA THR A 133 -34.70 -15.78 7.16
C THR A 133 -33.84 -16.01 5.92
N MET A 134 -32.51 -16.06 6.09
CA MET A 134 -31.54 -16.17 5.00
C MET A 134 -30.55 -17.28 5.29
N ASP A 135 -30.43 -18.23 4.35
CA ASP A 135 -29.46 -19.32 4.47
C ASP A 135 -28.02 -18.84 4.27
N GLY A 136 -27.09 -19.46 4.98
CA GLY A 136 -25.64 -19.27 4.78
C GLY A 136 -25.09 -17.95 5.34
N VAL A 137 -25.82 -17.23 6.16
CA VAL A 137 -25.32 -16.04 6.86
C VAL A 137 -24.18 -16.43 7.79
N HIS A 138 -23.06 -15.69 7.67
CA HIS A 138 -21.91 -15.88 8.54
C HIS A 138 -22.23 -15.38 9.96
N PRO A 139 -21.89 -16.11 11.04
CA PRO A 139 -22.23 -15.70 12.41
C PRO A 139 -21.72 -14.31 12.81
N GLY A 140 -20.56 -13.88 12.31
CA GLY A 140 -19.99 -12.55 12.53
C GLY A 140 -20.55 -11.45 11.60
N LEU A 141 -21.55 -11.77 10.74
CA LEU A 141 -22.15 -10.84 9.78
C LEU A 141 -23.68 -10.71 9.96
N VAL A 142 -24.18 -11.03 11.15
CA VAL A 142 -25.60 -10.86 11.48
C VAL A 142 -25.91 -9.36 11.53
N ILE A 143 -26.79 -8.89 10.64
CA ILE A 143 -27.22 -7.49 10.59
C ILE A 143 -28.26 -7.26 11.68
N GLY A 144 -27.95 -6.39 12.63
CA GLY A 144 -28.85 -6.00 13.71
C GLY A 144 -29.27 -4.52 13.63
N PRO A 145 -30.10 -4.03 14.58
CA PRO A 145 -30.56 -2.64 14.58
C PRO A 145 -29.46 -1.62 14.83
N SER A 146 -28.28 -2.03 15.30
CA SER A 146 -27.11 -1.19 15.53
C SER A 146 -26.06 -1.26 14.40
N THR A 147 -26.35 -1.97 13.31
CA THR A 147 -25.43 -2.15 12.20
C THR A 147 -25.67 -1.10 11.12
N GLU A 148 -24.64 -0.31 10.80
CA GLU A 148 -24.66 0.58 9.63
C GLU A 148 -24.37 -0.20 8.35
N ILE A 149 -24.92 0.23 7.23
CA ILE A 149 -24.75 -0.42 5.92
C ILE A 149 -24.07 0.50 4.93
N LEU A 150 -22.94 0.06 4.40
CA LEU A 150 -22.26 0.69 3.27
C LEU A 150 -22.39 -0.19 2.03
N ALA A 151 -23.05 0.31 0.99
CA ALA A 151 -23.28 -0.45 -0.22
C ALA A 151 -21.99 -0.60 -1.04
N GLY A 152 -21.49 -1.84 -1.12
CA GLY A 152 -20.35 -2.23 -1.96
C GLY A 152 -20.74 -2.92 -3.27
N ASN A 153 -22.04 -3.14 -3.50
CA ASN A 153 -22.52 -3.81 -4.71
C ASN A 153 -22.01 -3.12 -5.97
N GLY A 154 -21.30 -3.86 -6.82
CA GLY A 154 -20.69 -3.32 -8.04
C GLY A 154 -19.43 -2.49 -7.83
N LYS A 155 -18.93 -2.36 -6.60
CA LYS A 155 -17.66 -1.72 -6.26
C LYS A 155 -16.55 -2.76 -6.11
N ILE A 156 -15.30 -2.29 -6.30
CA ILE A 156 -14.10 -3.02 -5.91
C ILE A 156 -13.67 -2.48 -4.54
N VAL A 157 -13.30 -3.37 -3.62
CA VAL A 157 -12.70 -3.03 -2.33
C VAL A 157 -11.26 -3.51 -2.29
N THR A 158 -10.35 -2.61 -1.91
CA THR A 158 -8.96 -2.94 -1.58
C THR A 158 -8.67 -2.56 -0.13
N ALA A 159 -7.62 -3.13 0.44
CA ALA A 159 -7.02 -2.52 1.62
C ALA A 159 -6.56 -1.09 1.31
N GLY A 160 -6.54 -0.23 2.31
CA GLY A 160 -5.89 1.07 2.19
C GLY A 160 -4.40 0.91 1.89
N ALA A 161 -3.90 1.70 0.95
CA ALA A 161 -2.51 1.62 0.54
C ALA A 161 -1.55 2.06 1.67
N VAL A 162 -0.37 1.46 1.66
CA VAL A 162 0.76 1.75 2.55
C VAL A 162 1.88 2.35 1.72
N ASP A 163 2.18 3.61 1.93
CA ASP A 163 3.31 4.28 1.28
C ASP A 163 4.53 4.25 2.20
N SER A 164 5.58 3.58 1.77
CA SER A 164 6.79 3.36 2.56
C SER A 164 7.92 4.35 2.29
N HIS A 165 7.64 5.43 1.52
CA HIS A 165 8.65 6.42 1.19
C HIS A 165 8.07 7.84 1.18
N VAL A 166 7.95 8.47 2.36
CA VAL A 166 7.27 9.75 2.51
C VAL A 166 8.17 10.78 3.21
N HIS A 167 8.40 11.92 2.53
CA HIS A 167 9.02 13.11 3.11
C HIS A 167 7.96 14.00 3.76
N LEU A 168 8.05 14.20 5.06
CA LEU A 168 7.07 15.00 5.81
C LEU A 168 7.43 16.48 5.78
N ILE A 169 7.26 17.12 4.60
CA ILE A 169 7.54 18.54 4.37
C ILE A 169 6.29 19.37 4.67
N ALA A 170 5.16 19.08 4.04
CA ALA A 170 3.91 19.82 4.23
C ALA A 170 2.76 18.87 4.60
N PRO A 171 1.96 19.19 5.64
CA PRO A 171 0.90 18.27 6.11
C PRO A 171 -0.24 18.09 5.10
N GLN A 172 -0.43 19.00 4.14
CA GLN A 172 -1.47 18.91 3.10
C GLN A 172 -1.37 17.62 2.28
N GLN A 173 -0.17 17.03 2.15
CA GLN A 173 0.00 15.75 1.47
C GLN A 173 -0.82 14.60 2.08
N LEU A 174 -1.15 14.68 3.38
CA LEU A 174 -1.96 13.65 4.05
C LEU A 174 -3.41 13.64 3.54
N THR A 175 -3.90 14.81 3.11
CA THR A 175 -5.20 14.95 2.43
C THR A 175 -5.17 14.27 1.05
N GLU A 176 -4.09 14.51 0.29
CA GLU A 176 -3.90 13.88 -1.02
C GLU A 176 -3.73 12.36 -0.91
N ALA A 177 -3.02 11.91 0.14
CA ALA A 177 -2.87 10.49 0.47
C ALA A 177 -4.24 9.80 0.61
N LEU A 178 -5.11 10.35 1.47
CA LEU A 178 -6.44 9.80 1.70
C LEU A 178 -7.31 9.82 0.45
N ALA A 179 -7.31 10.95 -0.29
CA ALA A 179 -8.07 11.09 -1.53
C ALA A 179 -7.68 10.01 -2.57
N ALA A 180 -6.41 9.60 -2.57
CA ALA A 180 -5.85 8.54 -3.43
C ALA A 180 -5.95 7.12 -2.84
N GLY A 181 -6.52 6.96 -1.64
CA GLY A 181 -6.70 5.66 -0.98
C GLY A 181 -5.49 5.19 -0.17
N VAL A 182 -4.52 6.05 0.12
CA VAL A 182 -3.41 5.76 1.03
C VAL A 182 -3.86 6.03 2.46
N THR A 183 -3.79 5.02 3.34
CA THR A 183 -4.23 5.10 4.74
C THR A 183 -3.10 4.93 5.74
N THR A 184 -1.90 4.57 5.27
CA THR A 184 -0.73 4.35 6.11
C THR A 184 0.50 4.95 5.44
N ILE A 185 1.30 5.70 6.20
CA ILE A 185 2.57 6.26 5.74
C ILE A 185 3.73 5.79 6.60
N ILE A 186 4.85 5.52 5.93
CA ILE A 186 6.14 5.23 6.56
C ILE A 186 7.14 6.24 6.00
N GLY A 187 7.77 7.01 6.86
CA GLY A 187 8.70 8.04 6.41
C GLY A 187 9.19 8.91 7.55
N GLY A 188 9.56 10.13 7.23
CA GLY A 188 10.04 11.05 8.24
C GLY A 188 10.22 12.46 7.70
N GLY A 189 10.54 13.36 8.59
CA GLY A 189 10.75 14.77 8.33
C GLY A 189 10.25 15.65 9.46
N THR A 190 10.49 16.96 9.33
CA THR A 190 10.14 17.97 10.33
C THR A 190 9.64 19.27 9.68
N GLY A 191 9.07 19.19 8.48
CA GLY A 191 8.78 20.36 7.68
C GLY A 191 9.86 20.63 6.61
N PRO A 192 9.91 21.82 5.98
CA PRO A 192 10.80 22.12 4.86
C PRO A 192 12.25 22.41 5.31
N ALA A 193 12.79 21.58 6.21
CA ALA A 193 14.18 21.59 6.60
C ALA A 193 15.05 20.84 5.58
N GLU A 194 16.33 21.16 5.46
CA GLU A 194 17.22 20.57 4.46
C GLU A 194 17.31 19.04 4.60
N GLY A 195 17.41 18.54 5.86
CA GLY A 195 17.39 17.10 6.10
C GLY A 195 16.09 16.42 5.68
N THR A 196 14.94 17.08 5.75
CA THR A 196 13.64 16.53 5.30
C THR A 196 13.49 16.60 3.78
N LYS A 197 13.96 17.68 3.15
CA LYS A 197 13.92 17.81 1.68
C LYS A 197 14.70 16.71 0.99
N ALA A 198 15.87 16.36 1.55
CA ALA A 198 16.73 15.32 1.02
C ALA A 198 16.35 13.90 1.51
N THR A 199 15.86 13.77 2.75
CA THR A 199 15.74 12.45 3.40
C THR A 199 14.39 12.24 4.11
N THR A 200 13.99 10.98 4.29
CA THR A 200 12.79 10.63 5.08
C THR A 200 13.12 10.40 6.55
N VAL A 201 13.86 11.31 7.15
CA VAL A 201 14.37 11.18 8.51
C VAL A 201 13.69 12.15 9.46
N THR A 202 13.21 11.66 10.61
CA THR A 202 12.85 12.48 11.78
C THR A 202 13.93 12.26 12.85
N PRO A 203 14.93 13.18 12.98
CA PRO A 203 16.10 12.91 13.78
C PRO A 203 15.91 13.26 15.27
N GLY A 204 16.28 12.34 16.15
CA GLY A 204 16.37 12.55 17.59
C GLY A 204 15.04 12.65 18.33
N ALA A 205 15.10 12.50 19.66
CA ALA A 205 13.94 12.35 20.53
C ALA A 205 12.97 13.55 20.48
N TRP A 206 13.52 14.78 20.43
CA TRP A 206 12.69 15.99 20.38
C TRP A 206 11.82 16.03 19.11
N ASN A 207 12.44 15.86 17.94
CA ASN A 207 11.73 15.94 16.67
C ASN A 207 10.71 14.79 16.52
N LEU A 208 11.09 13.58 16.90
CA LEU A 208 10.17 12.42 16.93
C LEU A 208 8.93 12.73 17.77
N GLY A 209 9.12 13.21 19.02
CA GLY A 209 8.01 13.54 19.90
C GLY A 209 7.11 14.66 19.36
N MET A 210 7.68 15.70 18.72
CA MET A 210 6.88 16.78 18.12
C MET A 210 6.13 16.30 16.87
N MET A 211 6.76 15.50 16.01
CA MET A 211 6.11 14.97 14.81
C MET A 211 5.01 13.97 15.14
N LEU A 212 5.21 13.07 16.11
CA LEU A 212 4.16 12.16 16.58
C LEU A 212 2.93 12.92 17.08
N ARG A 213 3.14 14.00 17.87
CA ARG A 213 2.04 14.87 18.31
C ARG A 213 1.35 15.60 17.16
N SER A 214 2.11 16.07 16.16
CA SER A 214 1.54 16.81 15.04
C SER A 214 0.71 15.93 14.09
N LEU A 215 1.02 14.62 14.06
CA LEU A 215 0.32 13.63 13.25
C LEU A 215 -0.85 12.98 13.99
N ASP A 216 -0.93 13.12 15.32
CA ASP A 216 -2.03 12.61 16.14
C ASP A 216 -3.34 13.34 15.81
N GLY A 217 -4.34 12.60 15.37
CA GLY A 217 -5.62 13.15 14.91
C GLY A 217 -5.75 13.37 13.40
N TRP A 218 -4.75 12.97 12.61
CA TRP A 218 -4.95 12.76 11.19
C TRP A 218 -5.52 11.36 10.92
N PRO A 219 -6.45 11.19 9.98
CA PRO A 219 -7.04 9.89 9.66
C PRO A 219 -6.09 9.02 8.82
N ILE A 220 -4.89 8.82 9.33
CA ILE A 220 -3.82 8.06 8.68
C ILE A 220 -2.95 7.36 9.74
N ASN A 221 -2.54 6.14 9.47
CA ASN A 221 -1.57 5.46 10.32
C ASN A 221 -0.16 5.94 10.00
N VAL A 222 0.69 6.00 11.01
CA VAL A 222 2.01 6.61 10.91
C VAL A 222 3.10 5.71 11.49
N ALA A 223 4.21 5.58 10.76
CA ALA A 223 5.46 4.98 11.20
C ALA A 223 6.61 5.94 10.89
N LEU A 224 7.23 6.56 11.91
CA LEU A 224 8.33 7.51 11.71
C LEU A 224 9.67 6.80 11.71
N LEU A 225 10.54 7.17 10.76
CA LEU A 225 11.91 6.69 10.65
C LEU A 225 12.88 7.67 11.31
N GLY A 226 13.68 7.14 12.23
CA GLY A 226 14.79 7.86 12.84
C GLY A 226 16.01 7.95 11.92
N LYS A 227 17.01 8.74 12.30
CA LYS A 227 18.28 8.89 11.58
C LYS A 227 19.19 7.68 11.83
N GLY A 228 19.38 6.84 10.78
CA GLY A 228 20.26 5.68 10.83
C GLY A 228 21.76 6.00 10.66
N ASN A 229 22.09 7.16 10.10
CA ASN A 229 23.45 7.57 9.76
C ASN A 229 24.26 8.01 11.00
N THR A 230 24.70 7.04 11.79
CA THR A 230 25.64 7.21 12.89
C THR A 230 26.28 5.88 13.25
N VAL A 231 27.50 5.90 13.78
CA VAL A 231 28.15 4.74 14.40
C VAL A 231 27.89 4.67 15.92
N SER A 232 27.17 5.66 16.46
CA SER A 232 26.74 5.67 17.87
C SER A 232 25.50 4.82 18.06
N GLU A 233 25.65 3.60 18.52
CA GLU A 233 24.53 2.71 18.82
C GLU A 233 23.62 3.27 19.92
N GLU A 234 24.17 4.03 20.89
CA GLU A 234 23.39 4.71 21.91
C GLU A 234 22.44 5.73 21.31
N GLY A 235 22.93 6.56 20.36
CA GLY A 235 22.09 7.53 19.64
C GLY A 235 21.03 6.89 18.76
N LEU A 236 21.24 5.65 18.29
CA LEU A 236 20.21 4.87 17.60
C LEU A 236 19.15 4.38 18.59
N ARG A 237 19.56 3.78 19.73
CA ARG A 237 18.62 3.27 20.75
C ARG A 237 17.78 4.39 21.36
N GLU A 238 18.37 5.59 21.58
CA GLU A 238 17.63 6.78 22.04
C GLU A 238 16.44 7.11 21.12
N GLN A 239 16.63 7.06 19.80
CA GLN A 239 15.56 7.36 18.84
C GLN A 239 14.45 6.29 18.85
N LEU A 240 14.80 5.01 19.01
CA LEU A 240 13.81 3.94 19.14
C LEU A 240 12.96 4.11 20.41
N ALA A 241 13.59 4.39 21.55
CA ALA A 241 12.90 4.67 22.81
C ALA A 241 12.02 5.94 22.75
N ALA A 242 12.35 6.87 21.85
CA ALA A 242 11.60 8.10 21.61
C ALA A 242 10.41 7.93 20.63
N GLY A 243 10.25 6.76 20.02
CA GLY A 243 9.11 6.43 19.16
C GLY A 243 9.40 6.30 17.67
N ALA A 244 10.67 6.22 17.25
CA ALA A 244 10.97 5.79 15.88
C ALA A 244 10.52 4.33 15.69
N SER A 245 9.93 4.02 14.53
CA SER A 245 9.51 2.65 14.15
C SER A 245 10.65 1.85 13.49
N GLY A 246 11.71 2.54 13.08
CA GLY A 246 12.87 2.02 12.38
C GLY A 246 13.79 3.15 11.98
N PHE A 247 14.66 2.87 11.02
CA PHE A 247 15.66 3.86 10.60
C PHE A 247 15.65 4.11 9.10
N LYS A 248 16.10 5.32 8.73
CA LYS A 248 16.49 5.67 7.37
C LYS A 248 17.99 5.99 7.32
N LEU A 249 18.67 5.34 6.38
CA LEU A 249 20.03 5.66 5.95
C LEU A 249 19.97 6.46 4.63
N HIS A 250 20.73 7.54 4.52
CA HIS A 250 20.77 8.37 3.33
C HIS A 250 22.16 8.96 3.11
N GLU A 251 22.62 9.02 1.85
CA GLU A 251 23.95 9.50 1.50
C GLU A 251 24.28 10.89 2.01
N ASP A 252 23.32 11.83 1.98
CA ASP A 252 23.51 13.20 2.47
C ASP A 252 23.92 13.25 3.95
N TRP A 253 23.63 12.19 4.71
CA TRP A 253 24.10 12.01 6.08
C TRP A 253 25.32 11.10 6.19
N GLY A 254 25.86 10.59 5.07
CA GLY A 254 27.00 9.67 4.99
C GLY A 254 26.60 8.20 5.20
N THR A 255 26.26 7.49 4.13
CA THR A 255 25.99 6.03 4.15
C THR A 255 27.28 5.23 4.03
N THR A 256 28.21 5.43 4.96
CA THR A 256 29.45 4.65 5.03
C THR A 256 29.18 3.21 5.46
N PRO A 257 30.03 2.23 5.06
CA PRO A 257 29.92 0.85 5.53
C PRO A 257 29.79 0.70 7.05
N ALA A 258 30.52 1.54 7.82
CA ALA A 258 30.46 1.53 9.27
C ALA A 258 29.10 2.01 9.82
N ALA A 259 28.49 3.05 9.21
CA ALA A 259 27.17 3.53 9.60
C ALA A 259 26.08 2.50 9.26
N ILE A 260 26.16 1.87 8.07
CA ILE A 260 25.24 0.79 7.67
C ILE A 260 25.31 -0.36 8.66
N ASP A 261 26.51 -0.85 8.99
CA ASP A 261 26.71 -1.96 9.90
C ASP A 261 26.21 -1.65 11.32
N ALA A 262 26.54 -0.47 11.87
CA ALA A 262 26.07 -0.05 13.20
C ALA A 262 24.54 0.06 13.26
N CYS A 263 23.91 0.66 12.24
CA CYS A 263 22.47 0.75 12.15
C CYS A 263 21.80 -0.63 12.11
N LEU A 264 22.30 -1.54 11.27
CA LEU A 264 21.71 -2.87 11.11
C LEU A 264 21.93 -3.76 12.34
N ARG A 265 23.03 -3.60 13.10
CA ARG A 265 23.19 -4.30 14.40
C ARG A 265 22.10 -3.86 15.39
N VAL A 266 21.86 -2.57 15.52
CA VAL A 266 20.77 -2.09 16.40
C VAL A 266 19.39 -2.53 15.88
N CYS A 267 19.17 -2.56 14.56
CA CYS A 267 17.94 -3.11 13.99
C CYS A 267 17.75 -4.58 14.39
N ASP A 268 18.79 -5.40 14.30
CA ASP A 268 18.73 -6.83 14.64
C ASP A 268 18.42 -7.05 16.12
N GLU A 269 18.99 -6.24 17.01
CA GLU A 269 18.73 -6.27 18.45
C GLU A 269 17.32 -5.83 18.81
N SER A 270 16.80 -4.80 18.11
CA SER A 270 15.55 -4.10 18.47
C SER A 270 14.32 -4.56 17.67
N GLY A 271 14.48 -5.45 16.69
CA GLY A 271 13.39 -5.96 15.88
C GLY A 271 12.75 -4.92 14.94
N VAL A 272 13.52 -3.95 14.42
CA VAL A 272 13.05 -2.87 13.56
C VAL A 272 13.67 -2.93 12.16
N GLN A 273 13.03 -2.31 11.17
CA GLN A 273 13.55 -2.23 9.80
C GLN A 273 14.44 -1.01 9.58
N ALA A 274 15.40 -1.14 8.65
CA ALA A 274 16.12 -0.02 8.07
C ALA A 274 15.77 0.15 6.60
N ALA A 275 15.51 1.39 6.17
CA ALA A 275 15.42 1.76 4.77
C ALA A 275 16.68 2.52 4.35
N ILE A 276 17.15 2.31 3.12
CA ILE A 276 18.39 2.93 2.63
C ILE A 276 18.21 3.59 1.25
N HIS A 277 18.68 4.83 1.16
CA HIS A 277 19.13 5.47 -0.07
C HIS A 277 20.65 5.30 -0.12
N THR A 278 21.16 4.52 -1.05
CA THR A 278 22.58 4.20 -1.12
C THR A 278 23.40 5.36 -1.71
N ASP A 279 24.71 5.27 -1.60
CA ASP A 279 25.66 6.30 -1.99
C ASP A 279 25.71 6.53 -3.50
N THR A 280 24.99 7.53 -4.00
CA THR A 280 24.91 7.87 -5.44
C THR A 280 26.26 8.32 -6.00
N LEU A 281 27.06 8.99 -5.19
CA LEU A 281 28.38 9.51 -5.59
C LEU A 281 29.48 8.45 -5.51
N ASN A 282 29.22 7.29 -4.93
CA ASN A 282 30.22 6.26 -4.65
C ASN A 282 31.38 6.76 -3.79
N GLU A 283 31.12 7.72 -2.89
CA GLU A 283 32.17 8.34 -2.03
C GLU A 283 32.73 7.36 -1.00
N ALA A 284 31.85 6.49 -0.46
CA ALA A 284 32.20 5.49 0.55
C ALA A 284 32.47 4.09 -0.03
N GLY A 285 32.42 3.94 -1.34
CA GLY A 285 32.59 2.70 -2.07
C GLY A 285 31.46 2.43 -3.07
N TYR A 286 31.52 1.31 -3.75
CA TYR A 286 30.55 0.88 -4.74
C TYR A 286 29.47 -0.03 -4.13
N VAL A 287 28.50 -0.49 -4.93
CA VAL A 287 27.40 -1.35 -4.48
C VAL A 287 27.91 -2.58 -3.72
N GLN A 288 29.06 -3.17 -4.10
CA GLN A 288 29.67 -4.31 -3.43
C GLN A 288 30.08 -3.98 -1.97
N SER A 289 30.55 -2.75 -1.71
CA SER A 289 30.92 -2.30 -0.38
C SER A 289 29.69 -2.17 0.52
N THR A 290 28.60 -1.65 -0.04
CA THR A 290 27.29 -1.56 0.64
C THR A 290 26.72 -2.95 0.93
N LEU A 291 26.75 -3.87 -0.04
CA LEU A 291 26.29 -5.25 0.16
C LEU A 291 27.13 -5.98 1.20
N ALA A 292 28.46 -5.76 1.21
CA ALA A 292 29.33 -6.32 2.23
C ALA A 292 29.00 -5.79 3.64
N ALA A 293 28.66 -4.50 3.78
CA ALA A 293 28.24 -3.91 5.05
C ALA A 293 26.85 -4.40 5.51
N ILE A 294 25.92 -4.62 4.57
CA ILE A 294 24.60 -5.22 4.84
C ILE A 294 24.79 -6.67 5.35
N ALA A 295 25.74 -7.41 4.80
CA ALA A 295 26.13 -8.76 5.25
C ALA A 295 24.96 -9.75 5.34
N GLY A 296 24.07 -9.76 4.37
CA GLY A 296 22.93 -10.69 4.31
C GLY A 296 21.77 -10.37 5.28
N ARG A 297 21.78 -9.21 5.92
CA ARG A 297 20.70 -8.77 6.82
C ARG A 297 19.56 -8.13 6.04
N SER A 298 18.33 -8.28 6.53
CA SER A 298 17.15 -7.66 5.93
C SER A 298 17.27 -6.13 5.87
N ILE A 299 17.01 -5.56 4.68
CA ILE A 299 17.04 -4.12 4.46
C ILE A 299 16.08 -3.73 3.33
N HIS A 300 15.38 -2.60 3.47
CA HIS A 300 14.55 -2.02 2.45
C HIS A 300 15.36 -1.02 1.61
N THR A 301 15.51 -1.25 0.30
CA THR A 301 16.21 -0.32 -0.61
C THR A 301 15.20 0.55 -1.36
N TYR A 302 15.42 1.87 -1.31
CA TYR A 302 14.59 2.86 -2.01
C TYR A 302 15.04 3.02 -3.45
N HIS A 303 14.11 3.46 -4.35
CA HIS A 303 14.36 3.76 -5.77
C HIS A 303 15.49 2.90 -6.39
N THR A 304 15.31 1.58 -6.25
CA THR A 304 16.34 0.55 -6.50
C THR A 304 16.85 0.52 -7.95
N GLU A 305 16.16 1.18 -8.89
CA GLU A 305 16.62 1.31 -10.28
C GLU A 305 17.72 2.38 -10.46
N GLY A 306 17.84 3.32 -9.52
CA GLY A 306 18.93 4.30 -9.44
C GLY A 306 18.61 5.72 -9.90
N ALA A 307 17.49 6.00 -10.61
CA ALA A 307 17.18 7.36 -11.07
C ALA A 307 16.82 8.30 -9.90
N GLY A 308 16.21 7.80 -8.84
CA GLY A 308 15.96 8.54 -7.60
C GLY A 308 17.20 8.69 -6.69
N GLY A 309 18.31 8.08 -7.06
CA GLY A 309 19.55 8.00 -6.30
C GLY A 309 19.97 6.57 -5.97
N GLY A 310 21.23 6.38 -5.66
CA GLY A 310 21.83 5.10 -5.37
C GLY A 310 23.06 4.82 -6.22
N HIS A 311 23.86 3.82 -5.83
CA HIS A 311 25.11 3.49 -6.51
C HIS A 311 24.98 3.44 -8.03
N ALA A 312 25.73 4.26 -8.73
CA ALA A 312 25.79 4.23 -10.17
C ALA A 312 26.98 3.37 -10.64
N PRO A 313 26.81 2.60 -11.73
CA PRO A 313 25.60 2.51 -12.56
C PRO A 313 24.64 1.38 -12.15
N ASP A 314 24.90 0.63 -11.09
CA ASP A 314 24.47 -0.75 -10.93
C ASP A 314 23.69 -1.08 -9.65
N ILE A 315 23.16 -0.07 -8.95
CA ILE A 315 22.31 -0.31 -7.76
C ILE A 315 21.16 -1.30 -8.03
N ILE A 316 20.60 -1.30 -9.23
CA ILE A 316 19.52 -2.19 -9.64
C ILE A 316 19.88 -3.69 -9.45
N THR A 317 21.16 -4.03 -9.42
CA THR A 317 21.62 -5.41 -9.25
C THR A 317 21.28 -6.00 -7.87
N VAL A 318 21.03 -5.14 -6.85
CA VAL A 318 20.65 -5.60 -5.51
C VAL A 318 19.28 -6.31 -5.49
N VAL A 319 18.49 -6.18 -6.56
CA VAL A 319 17.24 -6.93 -6.75
C VAL A 319 17.48 -8.43 -6.78
N SER A 320 18.70 -8.87 -7.13
CA SER A 320 19.11 -10.28 -7.13
C SER A 320 19.45 -10.83 -5.74
N GLU A 321 19.48 -9.97 -4.70
CA GLU A 321 19.84 -10.38 -3.34
C GLU A 321 18.60 -10.83 -2.55
N PRO A 322 18.63 -12.03 -1.92
CA PRO A 322 17.45 -12.60 -1.26
C PRO A 322 17.01 -11.84 0.01
N TYR A 323 17.90 -11.10 0.64
CA TYR A 323 17.65 -10.33 1.86
C TYR A 323 17.33 -8.85 1.62
N VAL A 324 17.42 -8.39 0.37
CA VAL A 324 17.04 -7.02 -0.02
C VAL A 324 15.57 -6.97 -0.39
N LEU A 325 14.85 -6.02 0.21
CA LEU A 325 13.44 -5.72 -0.06
C LEU A 325 13.38 -4.45 -0.93
N PRO A 326 13.37 -4.59 -2.27
CA PRO A 326 13.49 -3.44 -3.16
C PRO A 326 12.18 -2.72 -3.36
N SER A 327 12.24 -1.40 -3.46
CA SER A 327 11.13 -0.54 -3.86
C SER A 327 11.49 0.42 -4.98
N SER A 328 10.46 0.85 -5.68
CA SER A 328 10.49 1.93 -6.68
C SER A 328 9.78 3.15 -6.15
N THR A 329 10.02 4.29 -6.81
CA THR A 329 9.24 5.50 -6.62
C THR A 329 8.36 5.78 -7.84
N ASN A 330 7.23 6.46 -7.62
CA ASN A 330 6.22 6.58 -8.68
C ASN A 330 6.62 7.42 -9.90
N PRO A 331 7.53 8.42 -9.85
CA PRO A 331 7.85 9.22 -11.04
C PRO A 331 8.47 8.43 -12.19
N THR A 332 9.23 7.37 -11.92
CA THR A 332 9.80 6.51 -12.97
C THR A 332 8.81 5.50 -13.54
N ARG A 333 7.60 5.43 -12.98
CA ARG A 333 6.57 4.42 -13.27
C ARG A 333 5.41 4.93 -14.11
N PRO A 334 5.05 4.26 -15.17
CA PRO A 334 5.90 3.40 -16.01
C PRO A 334 6.84 4.24 -16.87
N HIS A 335 7.83 3.59 -17.55
CA HIS A 335 8.70 4.24 -18.51
C HIS A 335 7.92 4.79 -19.70
N THR A 336 7.90 6.10 -19.85
CA THR A 336 7.24 6.84 -20.94
C THR A 336 8.21 7.74 -21.69
N VAL A 337 7.78 8.29 -22.82
CA VAL A 337 8.57 9.25 -23.61
C VAL A 337 9.01 10.49 -22.82
N ASN A 338 8.35 10.83 -21.73
CA ASN A 338 8.66 12.00 -20.91
C ASN A 338 9.43 11.66 -19.63
N THR A 339 9.53 10.38 -19.26
CA THR A 339 10.04 9.98 -17.94
C THR A 339 11.48 10.43 -17.70
N VAL A 340 12.34 10.30 -18.71
CA VAL A 340 13.77 10.67 -18.60
C VAL A 340 13.93 12.16 -18.38
N ASP A 341 13.29 12.98 -19.22
CA ASP A 341 13.40 14.44 -19.14
C ASP A 341 12.78 14.98 -17.83
N GLU A 342 11.59 14.50 -17.47
CA GLU A 342 10.91 14.89 -16.22
C GLU A 342 11.77 14.52 -15.00
N HIS A 343 12.40 13.36 -15.01
CA HIS A 343 13.22 12.90 -13.90
C HIS A 343 14.55 13.65 -13.81
N LEU A 344 15.14 14.00 -14.96
CA LEU A 344 16.32 14.85 -15.05
C LEU A 344 16.07 16.22 -14.40
N ASP A 345 14.95 16.87 -14.74
CA ASP A 345 14.56 18.15 -14.16
C ASP A 345 14.37 18.04 -12.63
N MET A 346 13.74 16.97 -12.16
CA MET A 346 13.55 16.73 -10.71
C MET A 346 14.89 16.52 -10.00
N LEU A 347 15.82 15.75 -10.58
CA LEU A 347 17.14 15.52 -10.00
C LEU A 347 17.93 16.83 -9.89
N MET A 348 17.92 17.65 -10.96
CA MET A 348 18.58 18.95 -10.96
C MET A 348 18.11 19.84 -9.79
N VAL A 349 16.80 19.86 -9.52
CA VAL A 349 16.23 20.65 -8.43
C VAL A 349 16.55 20.05 -7.06
N CYS A 350 16.35 18.74 -6.87
CA CYS A 350 16.50 18.09 -5.56
C CYS A 350 17.95 18.05 -5.08
N HIS A 351 18.92 17.93 -6.00
CA HIS A 351 20.35 17.91 -5.68
C HIS A 351 21.04 19.28 -5.83
N HIS A 352 20.27 20.37 -5.96
CA HIS A 352 20.78 21.74 -6.10
C HIS A 352 21.79 21.93 -7.27
N LEU A 353 21.60 21.17 -8.35
CA LEU A 353 22.42 21.23 -9.55
C LEU A 353 22.02 22.42 -10.44
N ASN A 354 22.96 22.88 -11.26
CA ASN A 354 22.73 24.02 -12.15
C ASN A 354 22.79 23.56 -13.63
N PRO A 355 21.69 23.62 -14.40
CA PRO A 355 21.65 23.17 -15.78
C PRO A 355 22.55 23.97 -16.73
N THR A 356 23.11 25.13 -16.29
CA THR A 356 24.07 25.91 -17.05
C THR A 356 25.51 25.48 -16.82
N ILE A 357 25.76 24.56 -15.88
CA ILE A 357 27.07 23.98 -15.59
C ILE A 357 27.18 22.62 -16.27
N PRO A 358 28.07 22.41 -17.26
CA PRO A 358 28.17 21.16 -18.00
C PRO A 358 28.45 19.93 -17.10
N GLU A 359 29.22 20.09 -16.04
CA GLU A 359 29.56 19.04 -15.08
C GLU A 359 28.36 18.58 -14.29
N ASP A 360 27.50 19.51 -13.86
CA ASP A 360 26.25 19.21 -13.14
C ASP A 360 25.27 18.45 -14.05
N LEU A 361 25.15 18.89 -15.31
CA LEU A 361 24.33 18.21 -16.30
C LEU A 361 24.84 16.80 -16.59
N ALA A 362 26.15 16.65 -16.83
CA ALA A 362 26.77 15.36 -17.05
C ALA A 362 26.59 14.40 -15.86
N PHE A 363 26.67 14.94 -14.64
CA PHE A 363 26.37 14.17 -13.43
C PHE A 363 24.93 13.66 -13.45
N ALA A 364 23.95 14.53 -13.66
CA ALA A 364 22.55 14.17 -13.69
C ALA A 364 22.25 13.12 -14.77
N GLU A 365 22.72 13.35 -16.01
CA GLU A 365 22.59 12.41 -17.14
C GLU A 365 23.25 11.05 -16.85
N SER A 366 24.30 11.02 -16.04
CA SER A 366 24.95 9.77 -15.64
C SER A 366 24.10 8.90 -14.72
N ARG A 367 23.06 9.45 -14.06
CA ARG A 367 22.20 8.77 -13.10
C ARG A 367 20.86 8.34 -13.70
N ILE A 368 20.32 9.12 -14.63
CA ILE A 368 19.00 8.88 -15.20
C ILE A 368 19.15 8.21 -16.56
N ARG A 369 18.70 6.96 -16.66
CA ARG A 369 18.94 6.11 -17.82
C ARG A 369 17.68 5.37 -18.26
N PRO A 370 17.35 5.43 -19.56
CA PRO A 370 16.21 4.67 -20.09
C PRO A 370 16.31 3.17 -19.81
N SER A 371 17.53 2.60 -19.84
CA SER A 371 17.74 1.16 -19.66
C SER A 371 17.36 0.65 -18.27
N THR A 372 17.75 1.37 -17.20
CA THR A 372 17.41 0.98 -15.82
C THR A 372 15.94 1.24 -15.53
N ILE A 373 15.36 2.35 -16.01
CA ILE A 373 13.93 2.67 -15.87
C ILE A 373 13.06 1.64 -16.59
N ALA A 374 13.45 1.21 -17.80
CA ALA A 374 12.73 0.15 -18.52
C ALA A 374 12.88 -1.22 -17.84
N ALA A 375 14.08 -1.52 -17.33
CA ALA A 375 14.31 -2.75 -16.56
C ALA A 375 13.46 -2.82 -15.30
N GLU A 376 13.27 -1.71 -14.63
CA GLU A 376 12.43 -1.59 -13.44
C GLU A 376 10.97 -2.00 -13.71
N ASP A 377 10.36 -1.58 -14.84
CA ASP A 377 9.02 -2.03 -15.24
C ASP A 377 8.93 -3.55 -15.36
N ILE A 378 9.93 -4.16 -16.01
CA ILE A 378 10.01 -5.61 -16.21
C ILE A 378 10.16 -6.34 -14.86
N LEU A 379 11.04 -5.83 -13.98
CA LEU A 379 11.27 -6.38 -12.64
C LEU A 379 10.03 -6.30 -11.77
N HIS A 380 9.21 -5.27 -11.92
CA HIS A 380 7.89 -5.22 -11.29
C HIS A 380 6.96 -6.31 -11.79
N ASP A 381 6.90 -6.51 -13.09
CA ASP A 381 6.02 -7.52 -13.69
C ASP A 381 6.47 -8.96 -13.41
N LEU A 382 7.77 -9.18 -13.24
CA LEU A 382 8.33 -10.45 -12.76
C LEU A 382 8.04 -10.70 -11.27
N GLY A 383 7.73 -9.65 -10.49
CA GLY A 383 7.62 -9.73 -9.03
C GLY A 383 8.96 -9.67 -8.31
N ALA A 384 9.98 -9.10 -8.95
CA ALA A 384 11.31 -8.96 -8.39
C ALA A 384 11.50 -7.67 -7.59
N ILE A 385 10.84 -6.58 -7.96
CA ILE A 385 10.71 -5.38 -7.12
C ILE A 385 9.39 -5.47 -6.38
N SER A 386 9.46 -5.49 -5.04
CA SER A 386 8.35 -5.90 -4.20
C SER A 386 7.40 -4.77 -3.83
N MET A 387 7.85 -3.51 -3.88
CA MET A 387 7.09 -2.36 -3.39
C MET A 387 7.15 -1.17 -4.34
N ILE A 388 6.12 -0.31 -4.26
CA ILE A 388 6.09 1.01 -4.90
C ILE A 388 5.70 2.03 -3.82
N GLY A 389 6.58 3.01 -3.60
CA GLY A 389 6.33 4.17 -2.75
C GLY A 389 6.23 5.45 -3.56
N SER A 390 6.03 6.58 -2.89
CA SER A 390 5.85 7.86 -3.58
C SER A 390 7.12 8.65 -3.77
N ASP A 391 8.00 8.68 -2.79
CA ASP A 391 9.02 9.71 -2.64
C ASP A 391 8.40 11.12 -2.52
N SER A 392 7.30 11.17 -1.76
CA SER A 392 6.42 12.33 -1.69
C SER A 392 7.12 13.59 -1.23
N GLN A 393 6.89 14.68 -1.97
CA GLN A 393 7.43 16.01 -1.75
C GLN A 393 8.97 16.17 -1.94
N ALA A 394 9.67 15.09 -2.29
CA ALA A 394 11.01 15.16 -2.87
C ALA A 394 10.93 14.98 -4.39
N MET A 395 11.09 13.75 -4.90
CA MET A 395 11.04 13.48 -6.33
C MET A 395 9.73 12.82 -6.79
N GLY A 396 8.68 12.74 -5.94
CA GLY A 396 7.42 12.09 -6.28
C GLY A 396 6.19 12.66 -5.58
N ARG A 397 5.05 11.96 -5.78
CA ARG A 397 3.72 12.45 -5.36
C ARG A 397 2.91 11.32 -4.72
N ILE A 398 2.52 11.49 -3.45
CA ILE A 398 1.75 10.50 -2.70
C ILE A 398 0.39 10.17 -3.36
N GLY A 399 -0.26 11.16 -3.96
CA GLY A 399 -1.53 10.99 -4.66
C GLY A 399 -1.47 10.11 -5.91
N GLU A 400 -0.27 9.78 -6.41
CA GLU A 400 -0.08 9.00 -7.63
C GLU A 400 0.40 7.56 -7.39
N VAL A 401 0.63 7.14 -6.15
CA VAL A 401 1.18 5.80 -5.85
C VAL A 401 0.32 4.68 -6.43
N VAL A 402 -0.98 4.70 -6.13
CA VAL A 402 -1.92 3.68 -6.62
C VAL A 402 -2.09 3.80 -8.14
N LEU A 403 -2.28 5.02 -8.65
CA LEU A 403 -2.45 5.30 -10.08
C LEU A 403 -1.28 4.73 -10.92
N ARG A 404 -0.05 5.11 -10.59
CA ARG A 404 1.17 4.72 -11.33
C ARG A 404 1.41 3.22 -11.26
N THR A 405 1.07 2.59 -10.15
CA THR A 405 1.13 1.13 -10.01
C THR A 405 0.26 0.43 -11.06
N TRP A 406 -0.97 0.87 -11.26
CA TRP A 406 -1.88 0.26 -12.23
C TRP A 406 -1.58 0.66 -13.67
N GLN A 407 -1.03 1.86 -13.92
CA GLN A 407 -0.48 2.22 -15.22
C GLN A 407 0.69 1.32 -15.60
N THR A 408 1.60 1.02 -14.67
CA THR A 408 2.71 0.08 -14.88
C THR A 408 2.19 -1.33 -15.22
N ALA A 409 1.21 -1.83 -14.46
CA ALA A 409 0.58 -3.12 -14.73
C ALA A 409 -0.02 -3.20 -16.15
N HIS A 410 -0.69 -2.13 -16.59
CA HIS A 410 -1.25 -2.02 -17.94
C HIS A 410 -0.17 -2.04 -19.02
N VAL A 411 0.88 -1.22 -18.88
CA VAL A 411 1.98 -1.17 -19.85
C VAL A 411 2.66 -2.54 -19.95
N MET A 412 2.88 -3.19 -18.82
CA MET A 412 3.49 -4.51 -18.80
C MET A 412 2.61 -5.58 -19.45
N LYS A 413 1.29 -5.53 -19.24
CA LYS A 413 0.37 -6.41 -19.96
C LYS A 413 0.47 -6.24 -21.47
N ARG A 414 0.52 -5.00 -21.96
CA ARG A 414 0.62 -4.71 -23.40
C ARG A 414 1.95 -5.18 -24.00
N ARG A 415 3.04 -5.07 -23.26
CA ARG A 415 4.38 -5.44 -23.72
C ARG A 415 4.68 -6.92 -23.59
N ARG A 416 4.29 -7.53 -22.48
CA ARG A 416 4.68 -8.89 -22.10
C ARG A 416 3.55 -9.92 -22.20
N GLY A 417 2.33 -9.48 -22.49
CA GLY A 417 1.15 -10.37 -22.56
C GLY A 417 0.69 -10.86 -21.19
N ALA A 418 0.07 -12.05 -21.15
CA ALA A 418 -0.42 -12.69 -19.93
C ALA A 418 0.74 -13.25 -19.10
N LEU A 419 0.64 -13.17 -17.78
CA LEU A 419 1.55 -13.87 -16.88
C LEU A 419 1.24 -15.37 -16.82
N ALA A 420 2.22 -16.17 -16.42
CA ALA A 420 2.01 -17.59 -16.15
C ALA A 420 0.91 -17.75 -15.08
N GLY A 421 -0.13 -18.50 -15.40
CA GLY A 421 -1.32 -18.67 -14.55
C GLY A 421 -2.50 -17.76 -14.91
N ASP A 422 -2.27 -16.62 -15.57
CA ASP A 422 -3.35 -15.84 -16.17
C ASP A 422 -3.88 -16.53 -17.43
N ARG A 423 -5.20 -16.43 -17.66
CA ARG A 423 -5.88 -17.02 -18.83
C ARG A 423 -6.60 -15.93 -19.60
N ALA A 424 -7.89 -15.80 -19.35
CA ALA A 424 -8.74 -14.80 -19.95
C ALA A 424 -8.93 -13.55 -19.05
N ALA A 425 -8.28 -13.54 -17.89
CA ALA A 425 -8.22 -12.44 -16.93
C ALA A 425 -6.79 -12.34 -16.36
N ASP A 426 -6.48 -11.21 -15.72
CA ASP A 426 -5.16 -10.85 -15.24
C ASP A 426 -5.05 -11.02 -13.71
N ASN A 427 -5.66 -12.05 -13.14
CA ASN A 427 -5.76 -12.22 -11.69
C ASN A 427 -4.39 -12.35 -11.01
N VAL A 428 -3.43 -13.06 -11.63
CA VAL A 428 -2.08 -13.20 -11.09
C VAL A 428 -1.39 -11.83 -11.06
N ARG A 429 -1.46 -11.09 -12.19
CA ARG A 429 -0.91 -9.74 -12.25
C ARG A 429 -1.61 -8.81 -11.27
N ALA A 430 -2.93 -8.82 -11.18
CA ALA A 430 -3.67 -7.95 -10.27
C ALA A 430 -3.31 -8.21 -8.80
N LYS A 431 -3.22 -9.47 -8.37
CA LYS A 431 -2.78 -9.85 -7.02
C LYS A 431 -1.34 -9.45 -6.74
N ARG A 432 -0.45 -9.52 -7.73
CA ARG A 432 0.94 -9.05 -7.64
C ARG A 432 1.02 -7.54 -7.44
N TYR A 433 0.30 -6.77 -8.24
CA TYR A 433 0.41 -5.31 -8.22
C TYR A 433 -0.31 -4.68 -7.03
N VAL A 434 -1.45 -5.21 -6.58
CA VAL A 434 -2.09 -4.71 -5.35
C VAL A 434 -1.21 -4.93 -4.13
N ALA A 435 -0.47 -6.04 -4.06
CA ALA A 435 0.43 -6.34 -2.95
C ALA A 435 1.56 -5.30 -2.80
N LYS A 436 2.02 -4.69 -3.90
CA LYS A 436 3.16 -3.73 -3.90
C LYS A 436 2.89 -2.44 -3.13
N THR A 437 1.64 -2.05 -3.04
CA THR A 437 1.20 -0.83 -2.33
C THR A 437 0.34 -1.14 -1.10
N SER A 438 0.30 -2.39 -0.66
CA SER A 438 -0.52 -2.80 0.48
C SER A 438 0.26 -3.73 1.42
N ILE A 439 0.21 -5.05 1.20
CA ILE A 439 0.78 -6.02 2.13
C ILE A 439 2.32 -6.05 2.10
N CYS A 440 2.98 -5.87 0.95
CA CYS A 440 4.44 -5.94 0.88
C CYS A 440 5.12 -4.85 1.72
N PRO A 441 4.78 -3.55 1.62
CA PRO A 441 5.36 -2.53 2.51
C PRO A 441 4.95 -2.73 3.99
N ALA A 442 3.75 -3.27 4.27
CA ALA A 442 3.35 -3.60 5.62
C ALA A 442 4.20 -4.72 6.23
N VAL A 443 4.49 -5.78 5.47
CA VAL A 443 5.41 -6.86 5.87
C VAL A 443 6.82 -6.32 6.06
N ALA A 444 7.34 -5.57 5.08
CA ALA A 444 8.72 -5.06 5.12
C ALA A 444 9.02 -4.23 6.38
N HIS A 445 8.03 -3.49 6.88
CA HIS A 445 8.18 -2.61 8.04
C HIS A 445 7.49 -3.10 9.32
N GLY A 446 6.98 -4.34 9.33
CA GLY A 446 6.43 -4.95 10.54
C GLY A 446 5.04 -4.43 10.96
N LEU A 447 4.22 -3.99 10.00
CA LEU A 447 2.87 -3.49 10.21
C LEU A 447 1.78 -4.50 9.84
N ALA A 448 2.15 -5.65 9.29
CA ALA A 448 1.24 -6.57 8.59
C ALA A 448 0.18 -7.21 9.50
N GLU A 449 0.40 -7.28 10.81
CA GLU A 449 -0.63 -7.74 11.77
C GLU A 449 -1.83 -6.80 11.84
N HIS A 450 -1.63 -5.51 11.49
CA HIS A 450 -2.63 -4.47 11.67
C HIS A 450 -3.22 -3.95 10.37
N VAL A 451 -2.43 -3.85 9.30
CA VAL A 451 -2.80 -3.20 8.03
C VAL A 451 -2.27 -3.96 6.81
N GLY A 452 -2.60 -3.50 5.61
CA GLY A 452 -2.02 -3.97 4.34
C GLY A 452 -2.82 -5.04 3.62
N SER A 453 -3.89 -5.59 4.21
CA SER A 453 -4.78 -6.54 3.51
C SER A 453 -6.18 -6.54 4.10
N VAL A 454 -7.14 -7.05 3.32
CA VAL A 454 -8.53 -7.24 3.74
C VAL A 454 -8.65 -8.60 4.41
N GLU A 455 -8.32 -8.67 5.70
CA GLU A 455 -8.31 -9.91 6.49
C GLU A 455 -8.89 -9.69 7.88
N VAL A 456 -9.52 -10.73 8.42
CA VAL A 456 -10.10 -10.71 9.76
C VAL A 456 -9.04 -10.40 10.82
N GLY A 457 -9.36 -9.49 11.74
CA GLY A 457 -8.48 -9.02 12.80
C GLY A 457 -7.73 -7.73 12.48
N LYS A 458 -7.54 -7.40 11.20
CA LYS A 458 -6.87 -6.18 10.79
C LYS A 458 -7.76 -4.96 10.91
N LEU A 459 -7.13 -3.80 11.00
CA LEU A 459 -7.83 -2.51 10.99
C LEU A 459 -8.67 -2.38 9.71
N ALA A 460 -9.89 -1.92 9.85
CA ALA A 460 -10.79 -1.72 8.71
C ALA A 460 -10.44 -0.44 7.96
N ASP A 461 -9.23 -0.41 7.40
CA ASP A 461 -8.73 0.59 6.46
C ASP A 461 -9.01 0.10 5.06
N LEU A 462 -10.12 0.52 4.48
CA LEU A 462 -10.66 -0.03 3.25
C LEU A 462 -10.96 1.09 2.25
N VAL A 463 -10.68 0.81 0.97
CA VAL A 463 -10.98 1.75 -0.12
C VAL A 463 -11.98 1.13 -1.07
N LEU A 464 -13.11 1.80 -1.25
CA LEU A 464 -14.13 1.43 -2.22
C LEU A 464 -13.89 2.20 -3.52
N TRP A 465 -13.85 1.48 -4.63
CA TRP A 465 -13.63 2.03 -5.96
C TRP A 465 -14.82 1.75 -6.87
N ASP A 466 -15.24 2.76 -7.61
CA ASP A 466 -15.99 2.52 -8.84
C ASP A 466 -15.08 1.88 -9.87
N PRO A 467 -15.42 0.73 -10.48
CA PRO A 467 -14.54 0.08 -11.46
C PRO A 467 -14.05 1.02 -12.57
N ALA A 468 -14.90 1.95 -13.01
CA ALA A 468 -14.55 2.94 -14.02
C ALA A 468 -13.50 3.97 -13.57
N PHE A 469 -13.30 4.15 -12.26
CA PHE A 469 -12.35 5.09 -11.66
C PHE A 469 -11.33 4.37 -10.75
N PHE A 470 -11.24 3.06 -10.90
CA PHE A 470 -10.33 2.24 -10.11
C PHE A 470 -8.89 2.76 -10.17
N GLY A 471 -8.27 2.95 -9.00
CA GLY A 471 -6.90 3.43 -8.87
C GLY A 471 -6.69 4.92 -9.19
N VAL A 472 -7.71 5.62 -9.70
CA VAL A 472 -7.65 7.05 -10.05
C VAL A 472 -8.25 7.90 -8.95
N ARG A 473 -9.45 7.50 -8.50
CA ARG A 473 -10.23 8.26 -7.55
C ARG A 473 -11.05 7.33 -6.66
N ALA A 474 -10.74 7.33 -5.37
CA ALA A 474 -11.49 6.57 -4.39
C ALA A 474 -12.95 7.07 -4.33
N HIS A 475 -13.91 6.13 -4.32
CA HIS A 475 -15.31 6.46 -4.08
C HIS A 475 -15.55 6.77 -2.61
N VAL A 476 -15.04 5.90 -1.72
CA VAL A 476 -15.08 6.05 -0.27
C VAL A 476 -13.79 5.49 0.31
N VAL A 477 -13.22 6.17 1.30
CA VAL A 477 -12.15 5.66 2.15
C VAL A 477 -12.69 5.48 3.56
N VAL A 478 -12.67 4.24 4.02
CA VAL A 478 -13.00 3.85 5.39
C VAL A 478 -11.69 3.75 6.17
N LYS A 479 -11.63 4.43 7.30
CA LYS A 479 -10.48 4.43 8.21
C LYS A 479 -10.89 3.90 9.57
N GLY A 480 -10.35 2.74 9.97
CA GLY A 480 -10.73 2.08 11.20
C GLY A 480 -12.25 1.96 11.37
N GLY A 481 -12.96 1.57 10.29
CA GLY A 481 -14.42 1.39 10.29
C GLY A 481 -15.25 2.66 10.12
N MET A 482 -14.67 3.86 10.09
CA MET A 482 -15.38 5.12 9.89
C MET A 482 -15.12 5.69 8.50
N ILE A 483 -16.14 6.25 7.85
CA ILE A 483 -15.95 6.95 6.55
C ILE A 483 -15.16 8.23 6.81
N ALA A 484 -13.89 8.23 6.39
CA ALA A 484 -12.98 9.36 6.55
C ALA A 484 -12.96 10.27 5.32
N TRP A 485 -13.13 9.71 4.11
CA TRP A 485 -13.06 10.43 2.86
C TRP A 485 -14.09 9.90 1.87
N ALA A 486 -14.78 10.76 1.16
CA ALA A 486 -15.72 10.35 0.13
C ALA A 486 -15.90 11.45 -0.94
N GLN A 487 -16.39 11.04 -2.10
CA GLN A 487 -16.79 11.99 -3.13
C GLN A 487 -18.13 12.61 -2.79
N MET A 488 -18.19 13.93 -2.82
CA MET A 488 -19.38 14.70 -2.50
C MET A 488 -19.43 15.98 -3.32
N GLY A 489 -20.63 16.36 -3.75
CA GLY A 489 -20.91 17.63 -4.40
C GLY A 489 -20.94 18.81 -3.41
N ASP A 490 -21.73 19.83 -3.73
CA ASP A 490 -21.92 20.98 -2.84
C ASP A 490 -22.58 20.53 -1.52
N ALA A 491 -21.89 20.82 -0.40
CA ALA A 491 -22.36 20.46 0.93
C ALA A 491 -23.66 21.18 1.37
N ASN A 492 -24.01 22.29 0.71
CA ASN A 492 -25.26 23.03 0.95
C ASN A 492 -26.41 22.58 0.03
N ALA A 493 -26.19 21.60 -0.84
CA ALA A 493 -27.24 21.11 -1.72
C ALA A 493 -28.21 20.17 -0.99
N SER A 494 -29.42 20.03 -1.54
CA SER A 494 -30.43 19.10 -1.00
C SER A 494 -30.13 17.62 -1.23
N ILE A 495 -29.15 17.31 -2.09
CA ILE A 495 -28.65 15.96 -2.39
C ILE A 495 -27.12 15.99 -2.49
N PRO A 496 -26.42 14.87 -2.29
CA PRO A 496 -24.94 14.86 -2.23
C PRO A 496 -24.24 14.89 -3.60
N THR A 497 -24.96 14.95 -4.72
CA THR A 497 -24.45 14.73 -6.08
C THR A 497 -24.33 15.96 -7.01
N PRO A 498 -24.67 17.22 -6.61
CA PRO A 498 -24.47 18.37 -7.51
C PRO A 498 -22.99 18.56 -7.88
N GLN A 499 -22.74 18.90 -9.13
CA GLN A 499 -21.39 19.17 -9.62
C GLN A 499 -20.86 20.53 -9.10
N PRO A 500 -19.55 20.67 -8.86
CA PRO A 500 -18.53 19.62 -8.98
C PRO A 500 -18.54 18.64 -7.80
N VAL A 501 -18.45 17.34 -8.10
CA VAL A 501 -18.23 16.30 -7.08
C VAL A 501 -16.74 16.19 -6.82
N LEU A 502 -16.32 16.42 -5.59
CA LEU A 502 -14.92 16.43 -5.18
C LEU A 502 -14.68 15.42 -4.04
N PRO A 503 -13.46 14.86 -3.91
CA PRO A 503 -13.05 14.15 -2.71
C PRO A 503 -13.06 15.10 -1.51
N ARG A 504 -13.77 14.74 -0.45
CA ARG A 504 -13.94 15.59 0.73
C ARG A 504 -13.76 14.81 2.03
N PRO A 505 -13.27 15.47 3.11
CA PRO A 505 -13.25 14.86 4.44
C PRO A 505 -14.67 14.63 4.95
N MET A 506 -14.86 13.46 5.58
CA MET A 506 -16.11 13.05 6.23
C MET A 506 -15.92 13.02 7.75
N PHE A 507 -16.94 12.60 8.50
CA PHE A 507 -16.89 12.58 9.97
C PHE A 507 -15.76 11.71 10.54
N GLY A 508 -15.35 10.65 9.84
CA GLY A 508 -14.19 9.83 10.19
C GLY A 508 -12.85 10.58 10.14
N ALA A 509 -12.79 11.74 9.45
CA ALA A 509 -11.62 12.60 9.40
C ALA A 509 -11.62 13.68 10.51
N ALA A 510 -12.65 13.76 11.35
CA ALA A 510 -12.63 14.67 12.50
C ALA A 510 -11.51 14.27 13.47
N PRO A 511 -10.68 15.22 13.98
CA PRO A 511 -9.43 14.87 14.68
C PRO A 511 -9.59 13.91 15.87
N ALA A 512 -10.70 13.99 16.61
CA ALA A 512 -10.94 13.07 17.73
C ALA A 512 -11.31 11.65 17.26
N VAL A 513 -12.02 11.52 16.14
CA VAL A 513 -12.38 10.24 15.53
C VAL A 513 -11.15 9.66 14.83
N ALA A 514 -10.44 10.47 14.06
CA ALA A 514 -9.23 10.08 13.36
C ALA A 514 -8.17 9.50 14.32
N ALA A 515 -7.96 10.13 15.49
CA ALA A 515 -7.08 9.60 16.51
C ALA A 515 -7.55 8.23 17.05
N ALA A 516 -8.86 8.04 17.24
CA ALA A 516 -9.40 6.78 17.72
C ALA A 516 -9.37 5.63 16.68
N THR A 517 -9.26 5.96 15.40
CA THR A 517 -9.27 5.01 14.28
C THR A 517 -7.92 4.84 13.58
N SER A 518 -6.88 5.54 14.04
CA SER A 518 -5.52 5.45 13.48
C SER A 518 -4.55 4.82 14.46
N LEU A 519 -3.48 4.24 13.91
CA LEU A 519 -2.39 3.63 14.67
C LEU A 519 -1.10 4.44 14.51
N THR A 520 -0.36 4.55 15.60
CA THR A 520 1.01 5.04 15.62
C THR A 520 1.94 3.86 15.85
N PHE A 521 2.74 3.51 14.84
CA PHE A 521 3.68 2.41 14.90
C PHE A 521 5.04 2.88 15.41
N VAL A 522 5.59 2.16 16.39
CA VAL A 522 6.86 2.47 17.05
C VAL A 522 7.71 1.22 17.25
N ALA A 523 8.97 1.38 17.56
CA ALA A 523 9.80 0.26 17.98
C ALA A 523 9.28 -0.34 19.30
N PRO A 524 9.48 -1.66 19.56
CA PRO A 524 9.12 -2.29 20.83
C PRO A 524 9.72 -1.54 22.04
N ALA A 525 10.96 -1.05 21.94
CA ALA A 525 11.64 -0.30 22.98
C ALA A 525 10.91 1.00 23.43
N ALA A 526 10.05 1.58 22.58
CA ALA A 526 9.25 2.75 22.94
C ALA A 526 8.08 2.42 23.89
N LEU A 527 7.71 1.15 23.99
CA LEU A 527 6.62 0.67 24.83
C LEU A 527 7.10 0.09 26.18
N ASP A 528 8.43 0.03 26.40
CA ASP A 528 8.99 -0.44 27.66
C ASP A 528 8.75 0.57 28.77
N ASP A 529 8.23 0.11 29.90
CA ASP A 529 7.95 0.93 31.09
C ASP A 529 9.20 1.19 31.97
N ALA A 530 10.37 0.69 31.58
CA ALA A 530 11.59 0.76 32.37
C ALA A 530 12.06 2.21 32.67
N ASP A 531 11.78 3.14 31.76
CA ASP A 531 12.24 4.54 31.83
C ASP A 531 11.12 5.55 32.12
N GLY A 532 9.94 5.11 32.57
CA GLY A 532 8.84 6.03 32.94
C GLY A 532 7.48 5.64 32.34
N PRO A 533 6.53 6.58 32.27
CA PRO A 533 5.21 6.31 31.72
C PRO A 533 5.27 5.90 30.24
N PRO A 534 4.28 5.10 29.72
CA PRO A 534 4.19 4.73 28.33
C PRO A 534 4.33 5.92 27.38
N LEU A 535 4.90 5.72 26.19
CA LEU A 535 5.14 6.79 25.21
C LEU A 535 3.89 7.61 24.91
N ALA A 536 2.71 6.95 24.80
CA ALA A 536 1.44 7.63 24.57
C ALA A 536 1.14 8.68 25.65
N ASP A 537 1.34 8.31 26.93
CA ASP A 537 1.09 9.20 28.07
C ASP A 537 2.11 10.34 28.12
N ARG A 538 3.42 10.04 27.90
CA ARG A 538 4.50 11.04 27.85
C ARG A 538 4.26 12.11 26.79
N LEU A 539 3.74 11.71 25.64
CA LEU A 539 3.49 12.60 24.51
C LEU A 539 2.04 13.11 24.46
N GLY A 540 1.12 12.56 25.27
CA GLY A 540 -0.31 12.90 25.24
C GLY A 540 -0.98 12.51 23.92
N LEU A 541 -0.58 11.37 23.34
CA LEU A 541 -1.17 10.84 22.10
C LEU A 541 -2.54 10.24 22.41
N ARG A 542 -3.49 10.44 21.51
CA ARG A 542 -4.83 9.87 21.56
C ARG A 542 -4.97 8.65 20.65
N SER A 543 -4.09 8.52 19.66
CA SER A 543 -4.02 7.34 18.78
C SER A 543 -3.45 6.15 19.55
N GLN A 544 -3.88 4.96 19.16
CA GLN A 544 -3.31 3.73 19.69
C GLN A 544 -1.87 3.58 19.22
N VAL A 545 -0.94 3.45 20.18
CA VAL A 545 0.48 3.20 19.90
C VAL A 545 0.72 1.68 19.92
N VAL A 546 1.32 1.15 18.86
CA VAL A 546 1.57 -0.29 18.67
C VAL A 546 3.01 -0.54 18.22
N ALA A 547 3.58 -1.67 18.63
CA ALA A 547 4.92 -2.05 18.20
C ALA A 547 4.91 -2.56 16.75
N VAL A 548 5.99 -2.29 16.03
CA VAL A 548 6.33 -3.05 14.81
C VAL A 548 6.85 -4.44 15.18
N SER A 549 6.67 -5.43 14.30
CA SER A 549 7.06 -6.81 14.56
C SER A 549 7.66 -7.49 13.33
N ASP A 550 8.40 -8.59 13.56
CA ASP A 550 8.85 -9.54 12.52
C ASP A 550 9.63 -8.95 11.34
N THR A 551 10.44 -7.91 11.57
CA THR A 551 11.15 -7.21 10.49
C THR A 551 12.52 -7.80 10.12
N ARG A 552 13.14 -8.63 10.97
CA ARG A 552 14.59 -8.94 10.86
C ARG A 552 14.93 -10.26 10.15
N ARG A 553 13.99 -11.17 10.05
CA ARG A 553 14.20 -12.45 9.34
C ARG A 553 13.56 -12.46 7.96
N LEU A 554 13.21 -11.28 7.47
CA LEU A 554 12.54 -11.11 6.18
C LEU A 554 13.53 -11.18 5.03
N GLY A 555 13.05 -11.75 3.93
CA GLY A 555 13.69 -11.72 2.63
C GLY A 555 12.65 -11.63 1.53
N LYS A 556 13.11 -11.76 0.30
CA LYS A 556 12.24 -11.75 -0.89
C LYS A 556 11.14 -12.82 -0.83
N ALA A 557 11.46 -14.00 -0.27
CA ALA A 557 10.52 -15.11 -0.15
C ALA A 557 9.29 -14.78 0.73
N ASP A 558 9.38 -13.75 1.56
CA ASP A 558 8.29 -13.30 2.44
C ASP A 558 7.39 -12.24 1.79
N MET A 559 7.72 -11.80 0.57
CA MET A 559 6.95 -10.77 -0.15
C MET A 559 5.82 -11.41 -0.97
N PRO A 560 4.56 -11.27 -0.54
CA PRO A 560 3.42 -11.93 -1.21
C PRO A 560 3.34 -11.60 -2.70
N ASN A 561 3.35 -12.61 -3.57
CA ASN A 561 3.34 -12.52 -5.04
C ASN A 561 4.51 -11.74 -5.66
N ASN A 562 5.53 -11.34 -4.86
CA ASN A 562 6.65 -10.49 -5.26
C ASN A 562 8.00 -11.00 -4.74
N ASP A 563 8.22 -12.29 -4.90
CA ASP A 563 9.34 -13.08 -4.34
C ASP A 563 10.39 -13.49 -5.39
N ALA A 564 10.28 -13.04 -6.64
CA ALA A 564 11.19 -13.43 -7.69
C ALA A 564 12.63 -12.90 -7.46
N LEU A 565 13.62 -13.74 -7.82
CA LEU A 565 15.06 -13.46 -7.69
C LEU A 565 15.76 -13.64 -9.04
N PRO A 566 15.51 -12.76 -10.03
CA PRO A 566 16.21 -12.82 -11.31
C PRO A 566 17.67 -12.40 -11.16
N HIS A 567 18.51 -12.85 -12.06
CA HIS A 567 19.89 -12.39 -12.14
C HIS A 567 19.96 -11.12 -12.99
N VAL A 568 20.20 -9.97 -12.35
CA VAL A 568 20.31 -8.66 -13.00
C VAL A 568 21.78 -8.27 -13.13
N ARG A 569 22.17 -7.80 -14.32
CA ARG A 569 23.50 -7.23 -14.59
C ARG A 569 23.38 -5.91 -15.33
N VAL A 570 24.29 -5.01 -15.03
CA VAL A 570 24.51 -3.74 -15.75
C VAL A 570 25.91 -3.78 -16.34
N ASP A 571 26.01 -3.52 -17.61
CA ASP A 571 27.29 -3.36 -18.28
C ASP A 571 27.90 -1.99 -17.92
N PRO A 572 29.11 -1.91 -17.35
CA PRO A 572 29.66 -0.66 -16.86
C PRO A 572 30.06 0.34 -17.95
N ASP A 573 30.26 -0.12 -19.17
CA ASP A 573 30.70 0.72 -20.29
C ASP A 573 29.53 1.23 -21.12
N THR A 574 28.54 0.36 -21.37
CA THR A 574 27.38 0.67 -22.23
C THR A 574 26.13 1.00 -21.44
N PHE A 575 26.10 0.67 -20.13
CA PHE A 575 24.96 0.76 -19.24
C PHE A 575 23.74 -0.09 -19.65
N ALA A 576 23.97 -1.06 -20.53
CA ALA A 576 22.97 -2.02 -20.91
C ALA A 576 22.60 -2.91 -19.72
N VAL A 577 21.31 -3.14 -19.52
CA VAL A 577 20.79 -4.00 -18.46
C VAL A 577 20.38 -5.34 -19.04
N THR A 578 20.79 -6.44 -18.38
CA THR A 578 20.30 -7.78 -18.70
C THR A 578 19.59 -8.38 -17.49
N ILE A 579 18.49 -9.09 -17.73
CA ILE A 579 17.74 -9.84 -16.74
C ILE A 579 17.75 -11.32 -17.18
N ASP A 580 18.32 -12.20 -16.35
CA ASP A 580 18.52 -13.62 -16.67
C ASP A 580 19.23 -13.87 -18.01
N GLY A 581 20.11 -12.93 -18.41
CA GLY A 581 20.87 -12.97 -19.64
C GLY A 581 20.17 -12.36 -20.86
N GLU A 582 18.92 -11.97 -20.76
CA GLU A 582 18.17 -11.26 -21.81
C GLU A 582 18.38 -9.75 -21.71
N LEU A 583 18.71 -9.11 -22.84
CA LEU A 583 18.88 -7.66 -22.91
C LEU A 583 17.54 -6.96 -22.76
N VAL A 584 17.51 -5.95 -21.90
CA VAL A 584 16.32 -5.10 -21.72
C VAL A 584 16.21 -4.10 -22.86
N GLU A 585 15.07 -4.13 -23.55
CA GLU A 585 14.69 -3.09 -24.52
C GLU A 585 14.09 -1.90 -23.78
N ALA A 586 14.57 -0.69 -24.11
CA ALA A 586 14.21 0.54 -23.39
C ALA A 586 13.14 1.38 -24.11
N ASP A 587 12.28 0.77 -24.93
CA ASP A 587 11.23 1.49 -25.63
C ASP A 587 10.23 2.14 -24.65
N PRO A 588 10.04 3.47 -24.71
CA PRO A 588 9.11 4.14 -23.81
C PRO A 588 7.65 3.95 -24.24
N ALA A 589 6.71 4.02 -23.28
CA ALA A 589 5.28 4.08 -23.60
C ALA A 589 4.91 5.48 -24.10
N THR A 590 4.12 5.54 -25.17
CA THR A 590 3.64 6.80 -25.79
C THR A 590 2.25 7.20 -25.29
N GLU A 591 1.51 6.26 -24.74
CA GLU A 591 0.15 6.46 -24.23
C GLU A 591 -0.03 5.74 -22.88
N LEU A 592 -0.70 6.41 -21.96
CA LEU A 592 -1.10 5.85 -20.68
C LEU A 592 -2.61 5.92 -20.49
N PRO A 593 -3.23 4.88 -19.89
CA PRO A 593 -4.60 4.94 -19.42
C PRO A 593 -4.69 5.79 -18.16
N MET A 594 -5.91 6.09 -17.71
CA MET A 594 -6.24 6.71 -16.42
C MET A 594 -5.90 8.21 -16.33
N ALA A 595 -4.98 8.73 -17.14
CA ALA A 595 -4.49 10.09 -17.06
C ALA A 595 -5.59 11.16 -17.27
N GLN A 596 -6.48 10.98 -18.25
CA GLN A 596 -7.57 11.94 -18.51
C GLN A 596 -8.58 11.99 -17.36
N ARG A 597 -8.80 10.89 -16.67
CA ARG A 597 -9.75 10.80 -15.56
C ARG A 597 -9.23 11.44 -14.29
N TYR A 598 -7.92 11.55 -14.17
CA TYR A 598 -7.28 12.21 -13.03
C TYR A 598 -7.57 13.73 -13.01
N PHE A 599 -7.70 14.35 -14.16
CA PHE A 599 -7.91 15.79 -14.30
C PHE A 599 -9.36 16.22 -14.62
N LEU A 600 -10.27 15.29 -14.67
CA LEU A 600 -11.70 15.57 -14.92
C LEU A 600 -12.47 15.78 -13.61
N PHE A 601 -12.27 16.91 -12.98
CA PHE A 601 -13.04 17.30 -11.79
C PHE A 601 -13.61 18.68 -11.94
#